data_19f05eb9e3b979161ae383f2c0df9486
#
_entry.id   19f05eb9e3b979161ae383f2c0df9486
#
_cell.length_a   1.000
_cell.length_b   1.000
_cell.length_c   1.000
_cell.angle_alpha   90.00
_cell.angle_beta   90.00
_cell.angle_gamma   90.00
#
_symmetry.space_group_name_H-M   'P 1'
#
loop_
_entity.id
_entity.type
_entity.pdbx_description
1 polymer ?
#
loop_
_entity_poly.entity_id
_entity_poly.type
_entity_poly.pdbx_seq_one_letter_code
_entity_poly.pdbx_strand_id
1 'polypeptide(L)'
;MIQPRKSHQGEGLSLSRKIADHGFAWLAFGCTFMALALLLLFFLRLGIDVNSWFKLMPERIAKFNIEIERRVKDFDAETDKEIADLTKEKETRIKQDPANAVSLANRYDKVISKKIEDRVQTKVEIESNLKSDKRSDFSYFGMLWHFISAGPSSQPQDSGIQAALLSSLLLGAITICAAIPLGVATAIYLEEYRAQSWIGSILQLNINNLAGVPSIMYAILGAYVFVELIFKPFESPAIAARNTLGGGLTLALLVLPVIIVSTQEAIRAVPMSLRHASLALGASRWQTIWKIVLPSSLPGILTGMILALSRAMGEAAPLVLFGAALYVNFSPTLFSRFTALPMQIYSWSDDPDPAFHYNAALASAILITMLLGLNSIAIFFRYFVQQKLKG
;
A
#
# COMPACT_ATOMS: atom_id res chain seq x y z
N MET A 1 22.41 23.09 -71.31
CA MET A 1 22.26 24.22 -70.35
C MET A 1 21.25 23.82 -69.28
N ILE A 2 21.72 23.33 -68.13
CA ILE A 2 20.86 22.94 -67.01
C ILE A 2 20.92 24.09 -65.99
N GLN A 3 19.80 24.78 -65.80
CA GLN A 3 19.70 25.83 -64.78
C GLN A 3 19.72 25.21 -63.39
N PRO A 4 20.45 25.78 -62.44
CA PRO A 4 20.46 25.30 -61.05
C PRO A 4 19.11 25.69 -60.37
N ARG A 5 18.47 24.68 -59.77
CA ARG A 5 17.28 24.81 -58.94
C ARG A 5 17.62 25.69 -57.71
N LYS A 6 17.05 26.89 -57.65
CA LYS A 6 17.14 27.77 -56.48
C LYS A 6 16.59 26.99 -55.24
N SER A 7 17.44 26.73 -54.26
CA SER A 7 17.05 26.29 -52.94
C SER A 7 16.17 27.39 -52.32
N HIS A 8 14.92 27.09 -52.05
CA HIS A 8 14.08 27.93 -51.20
C HIS A 8 14.72 27.96 -49.79
N GLN A 9 15.48 29.01 -49.56
CA GLN A 9 15.90 29.40 -48.21
C GLN A 9 14.61 29.73 -47.44
N GLY A 10 14.53 29.15 -46.23
CA GLY A 10 13.39 29.19 -45.34
C GLY A 10 12.81 30.59 -45.15
N GLU A 11 11.57 30.74 -45.49
CA GLU A 11 10.76 31.86 -45.07
C GLU A 11 10.80 31.97 -43.56
N GLY A 12 11.37 33.08 -43.09
CA GLY A 12 11.44 33.37 -41.65
C GLY A 12 10.04 33.29 -41.07
N LEU A 13 9.88 32.44 -40.07
CA LEU A 13 8.66 32.36 -39.26
C LEU A 13 8.13 33.75 -38.98
N SER A 14 6.87 34.02 -39.30
CA SER A 14 6.23 35.33 -39.10
C SER A 14 6.41 35.76 -37.64
N LEU A 15 6.59 37.06 -37.42
CA LEU A 15 6.84 37.65 -36.08
C LEU A 15 5.79 37.18 -35.05
N SER A 16 4.55 37.00 -35.48
CA SER A 16 3.43 36.47 -34.68
C SER A 16 3.66 35.04 -34.19
N ARG A 17 4.24 34.16 -35.03
CA ARG A 17 4.59 32.79 -34.61
C ARG A 17 5.74 32.77 -33.60
N LYS A 18 6.77 33.62 -33.80
CA LYS A 18 7.88 33.73 -32.82
C LYS A 18 7.37 34.25 -31.47
N ILE A 19 6.47 35.24 -31.45
CA ILE A 19 5.87 35.74 -30.21
C ILE A 19 5.00 34.67 -29.54
N ALA A 20 4.22 33.90 -30.30
CA ALA A 20 3.40 32.79 -29.78
C ALA A 20 4.26 31.69 -29.21
N ASP A 21 5.35 31.29 -29.88
CA ASP A 21 6.29 30.26 -29.38
C ASP A 21 6.99 30.69 -28.09
N HIS A 22 7.43 31.95 -27.99
CA HIS A 22 8.01 32.48 -26.75
C HIS A 22 6.97 32.58 -25.63
N GLY A 23 5.76 33.04 -25.93
CA GLY A 23 4.66 33.11 -24.96
C GLY A 23 4.31 31.71 -24.42
N PHE A 24 4.21 30.72 -25.29
CA PHE A 24 3.97 29.33 -24.90
C PHE A 24 5.12 28.75 -24.05
N ALA A 25 6.38 29.01 -24.43
CA ALA A 25 7.55 28.58 -23.67
C ALA A 25 7.55 29.17 -22.25
N TRP A 26 7.27 30.47 -22.09
CA TRP A 26 7.15 31.12 -20.78
C TRP A 26 5.99 30.57 -19.94
N LEU A 27 4.85 30.29 -20.58
CA LEU A 27 3.69 29.68 -19.91
C LEU A 27 4.03 28.27 -19.42
N ALA A 28 4.64 27.45 -20.28
CA ALA A 28 5.09 26.10 -19.92
C ALA A 28 6.14 26.13 -18.79
N PHE A 29 7.09 27.06 -18.86
CA PHE A 29 8.08 27.27 -17.78
C PHE A 29 7.39 27.66 -16.47
N GLY A 30 6.45 28.60 -16.51
CA GLY A 30 5.67 29.03 -15.34
C GLY A 30 4.87 27.88 -14.70
N CYS A 31 4.19 27.05 -15.52
CA CYS A 31 3.48 25.88 -15.05
C CYS A 31 4.43 24.85 -14.42
N THR A 32 5.58 24.59 -15.02
CA THR A 32 6.58 23.67 -14.50
C THR A 32 7.16 24.17 -13.18
N PHE A 33 7.50 25.48 -13.10
CA PHE A 33 8.00 26.09 -11.89
C PHE A 33 6.96 26.03 -10.75
N MET A 34 5.70 26.34 -11.06
CA MET A 34 4.60 26.26 -10.10
C MET A 34 4.42 24.82 -9.59
N ALA A 35 4.45 23.81 -10.47
CA ALA A 35 4.36 22.41 -10.08
C ALA A 35 5.51 22.00 -9.14
N LEU A 36 6.75 22.42 -9.45
CA LEU A 36 7.91 22.16 -8.59
C LEU A 36 7.80 22.89 -7.24
N ALA A 37 7.29 24.12 -7.21
CA ALA A 37 7.07 24.88 -5.98
C ALA A 37 6.00 24.21 -5.09
N LEU A 38 4.89 23.76 -5.67
CA LEU A 38 3.87 23.00 -4.96
C LEU A 38 4.40 21.69 -4.41
N LEU A 39 5.20 20.96 -5.18
CA LEU A 39 5.85 19.74 -4.73
C LEU A 39 6.81 20.00 -3.56
N LEU A 40 7.60 21.06 -3.64
CA LEU A 40 8.49 21.48 -2.54
C LEU A 40 7.70 21.83 -1.28
N LEU A 41 6.63 22.61 -1.40
CA LEU A 41 5.75 22.94 -0.29
C LEU A 41 5.12 21.69 0.34
N PHE A 42 4.70 20.72 -0.47
CA PHE A 42 4.19 19.44 0.02
C PHE A 42 5.24 18.70 0.85
N PHE A 43 6.48 18.56 0.37
CA PHE A 43 7.53 17.88 1.12
C PHE A 43 7.95 18.64 2.38
N LEU A 44 7.97 19.97 2.35
CA LEU A 44 8.22 20.81 3.53
C LEU A 44 7.13 20.59 4.57
N ARG A 45 5.85 20.59 4.17
CA ARG A 45 4.73 20.33 5.06
C ARG A 45 4.80 18.94 5.65
N LEU A 46 5.03 17.91 4.82
CA LEU A 46 5.21 16.55 5.27
C LEU A 46 6.34 16.42 6.31
N GLY A 47 7.48 17.10 6.09
CA GLY A 47 8.59 17.10 7.03
C GLY A 47 8.24 17.75 8.37
N ILE A 48 7.44 18.84 8.36
CA ILE A 48 6.94 19.50 9.58
C ILE A 48 6.01 18.53 10.34
N ASP A 49 5.08 17.88 9.66
CA ASP A 49 4.11 16.99 10.30
C ASP A 49 4.80 15.74 10.88
N VAL A 50 5.77 15.16 10.18
CA VAL A 50 6.62 14.05 10.69
C VAL A 50 7.41 14.49 11.93
N ASN A 51 8.03 15.67 11.90
CA ASN A 51 8.73 16.19 13.08
C ASN A 51 7.79 16.45 14.26
N SER A 52 6.57 16.90 13.98
CA SER A 52 5.54 17.09 14.99
C SER A 52 5.09 15.76 15.61
N TRP A 53 5.02 14.69 14.83
CA TRP A 53 4.76 13.34 15.33
C TRP A 53 5.78 12.94 16.40
N PHE A 54 7.08 13.08 16.10
CA PHE A 54 8.15 12.75 17.06
C PHE A 54 8.11 13.56 18.35
N LYS A 55 7.53 14.77 18.33
CA LYS A 55 7.38 15.61 19.52
C LYS A 55 6.13 15.28 20.33
N LEU A 56 5.01 15.06 19.65
CA LEU A 56 3.71 14.90 20.29
C LEU A 56 3.46 13.49 20.84
N MET A 57 3.98 12.43 20.17
CA MET A 57 3.73 11.07 20.59
C MET A 57 4.30 10.73 21.96
N PRO A 58 5.54 11.09 22.34
CA PRO A 58 6.04 10.86 23.69
C PRO A 58 5.18 11.53 24.78
N GLU A 59 4.70 12.76 24.55
CA GLU A 59 3.84 13.45 25.51
C GLU A 59 2.49 12.75 25.67
N ARG A 60 1.91 12.24 24.56
CA ARG A 60 0.65 11.49 24.61
C ARG A 60 0.83 10.15 25.33
N ILE A 61 1.89 9.44 25.06
CA ILE A 61 2.22 8.19 25.76
C ILE A 61 2.37 8.46 27.27
N ALA A 62 3.08 9.49 27.66
CA ALA A 62 3.23 9.86 29.07
C ALA A 62 1.89 10.20 29.73
N LYS A 63 1.04 10.99 29.09
CA LYS A 63 -0.31 11.32 29.59
C LYS A 63 -1.19 10.09 29.71
N PHE A 64 -1.15 9.22 28.72
CA PHE A 64 -1.91 7.97 28.71
C PHE A 64 -1.50 7.05 29.85
N ASN A 65 -0.19 6.90 30.10
CA ASN A 65 0.33 6.09 31.21
C ASN A 65 -0.14 6.64 32.58
N ILE A 66 -0.13 7.95 32.76
CA ILE A 66 -0.64 8.59 33.99
C ILE A 66 -2.15 8.31 34.16
N GLU A 67 -2.93 8.42 33.11
CA GLU A 67 -4.36 8.15 33.15
C GLU A 67 -4.67 6.69 33.47
N ILE A 68 -3.93 5.75 32.91
CA ILE A 68 -4.06 4.31 33.23
C ILE A 68 -3.67 4.03 34.67
N GLU A 69 -2.54 4.57 35.17
CA GLU A 69 -2.15 4.43 36.57
C GLU A 69 -3.22 4.95 37.53
N ARG A 70 -3.86 6.07 37.17
CA ARG A 70 -4.99 6.61 37.92
C ARG A 70 -6.17 5.65 37.91
N ARG A 71 -6.57 5.14 36.75
CA ARG A 71 -7.69 4.16 36.62
C ARG A 71 -7.42 2.88 37.40
N VAL A 72 -6.17 2.38 37.41
CA VAL A 72 -5.77 1.21 38.21
C VAL A 72 -5.97 1.50 39.70
N LYS A 73 -5.51 2.66 40.18
CA LYS A 73 -5.69 3.07 41.59
C LYS A 73 -7.16 3.22 41.97
N ASP A 74 -7.96 3.83 41.11
CA ASP A 74 -9.39 4.03 41.35
C ASP A 74 -10.12 2.66 41.38
N PHE A 75 -9.78 1.75 40.47
CA PHE A 75 -10.32 0.37 40.45
C PHE A 75 -9.90 -0.43 41.70
N ASP A 76 -8.63 -0.34 42.11
CA ASP A 76 -8.14 -0.98 43.34
C ASP A 76 -8.93 -0.47 44.56
N ALA A 77 -9.11 0.85 44.69
CA ALA A 77 -9.83 1.48 45.79
C ALA A 77 -11.33 1.09 45.82
N GLU A 78 -11.99 1.04 44.67
CA GLU A 78 -13.39 0.63 44.55
C GLU A 78 -13.57 -0.85 44.93
N THR A 79 -12.68 -1.74 44.43
CA THR A 79 -12.72 -3.17 44.74
C THR A 79 -12.43 -3.45 46.23
N ASP A 80 -11.46 -2.72 46.83
CA ASP A 80 -11.18 -2.83 48.25
C ASP A 80 -12.39 -2.44 49.13
N LYS A 81 -13.09 -1.38 48.69
CA LYS A 81 -14.34 -0.94 49.38
C LYS A 81 -15.45 -2.01 49.28
N GLU A 82 -15.65 -2.57 48.09
CA GLU A 82 -16.65 -3.63 47.90
C GLU A 82 -16.33 -4.90 48.72
N ILE A 83 -15.06 -5.30 48.79
CA ILE A 83 -14.59 -6.44 49.59
C ILE A 83 -14.81 -6.15 51.09
N ALA A 84 -14.54 -4.93 51.55
CA ALA A 84 -14.79 -4.52 52.92
C ALA A 84 -16.25 -4.54 53.29
N ASP A 85 -17.13 -4.05 52.40
CA ASP A 85 -18.60 -4.06 52.58
C ASP A 85 -19.16 -5.50 52.62
N LEU A 86 -18.70 -6.38 51.72
CA LEU A 86 -19.06 -7.82 51.75
C LEU A 86 -18.60 -8.50 53.05
N THR A 87 -17.44 -8.14 53.54
CA THR A 87 -16.89 -8.68 54.79
C THR A 87 -17.73 -8.25 56.01
N LYS A 88 -18.17 -6.99 56.06
CA LYS A 88 -19.06 -6.46 57.10
C LYS A 88 -20.45 -7.14 57.01
N GLU A 89 -20.95 -7.30 55.80
CA GLU A 89 -22.25 -7.98 55.58
C GLU A 89 -22.17 -9.44 56.05
N LYS A 90 -21.08 -10.15 55.72
CA LYS A 90 -20.80 -11.50 56.24
C LYS A 90 -20.88 -11.56 57.77
N GLU A 91 -20.18 -10.68 58.45
CA GLU A 91 -20.15 -10.63 59.91
C GLU A 91 -21.54 -10.36 60.50
N THR A 92 -22.30 -9.44 59.92
CA THR A 92 -23.63 -9.04 60.34
C THR A 92 -24.61 -10.22 60.18
N ARG A 93 -24.58 -10.91 59.05
CA ARG A 93 -25.43 -12.06 58.72
C ARG A 93 -25.12 -13.25 59.61
N ILE A 94 -23.84 -13.53 59.91
CA ILE A 94 -23.45 -14.60 60.83
C ILE A 94 -23.95 -14.34 62.26
N LYS A 95 -23.93 -13.07 62.70
CA LYS A 95 -24.49 -12.69 64.03
C LYS A 95 -26.01 -12.82 64.10
N GLN A 96 -26.70 -12.61 62.99
CA GLN A 96 -28.17 -12.70 62.93
C GLN A 96 -28.70 -14.14 62.83
N ASP A 97 -27.95 -15.06 62.21
CA ASP A 97 -28.32 -16.45 62.05
C ASP A 97 -27.17 -17.41 62.46
N PRO A 98 -26.94 -17.62 63.75
CA PRO A 98 -25.87 -18.48 64.26
C PRO A 98 -26.02 -19.96 63.87
N ALA A 99 -27.27 -20.43 63.62
CA ALA A 99 -27.53 -21.83 63.26
C ALA A 99 -26.98 -22.18 61.86
N ASN A 100 -26.92 -21.22 60.95
CA ASN A 100 -26.41 -21.39 59.59
C ASN A 100 -25.03 -20.72 59.33
N ALA A 101 -24.36 -20.34 60.42
CA ALA A 101 -23.11 -19.55 60.38
C ALA A 101 -22.02 -20.14 59.45
N VAL A 102 -21.82 -21.46 59.47
CA VAL A 102 -20.82 -22.14 58.64
C VAL A 102 -21.18 -22.09 57.14
N SER A 103 -22.42 -22.32 56.81
CA SER A 103 -22.87 -22.30 55.41
C SER A 103 -22.84 -20.89 54.80
N LEU A 104 -23.23 -19.90 55.60
CA LEU A 104 -23.17 -18.47 55.26
C LEU A 104 -21.70 -18.01 55.06
N ALA A 105 -20.81 -18.37 56.03
CA ALA A 105 -19.40 -18.04 55.90
C ALA A 105 -18.81 -18.59 54.61
N ASN A 106 -19.01 -19.87 54.29
CA ASN A 106 -18.50 -20.52 53.10
C ASN A 106 -19.04 -19.86 51.81
N ARG A 107 -20.28 -19.38 51.81
CA ARG A 107 -20.89 -18.69 50.65
C ARG A 107 -20.26 -17.33 50.40
N TYR A 108 -20.10 -16.52 51.46
CA TYR A 108 -19.45 -15.21 51.33
C TYR A 108 -17.95 -15.35 51.01
N ASP A 109 -17.24 -16.33 51.61
CA ASP A 109 -15.82 -16.56 51.26
C ASP A 109 -15.62 -16.95 49.82
N LYS A 110 -16.57 -17.72 49.24
CA LYS A 110 -16.53 -18.05 47.81
C LYS A 110 -16.77 -16.83 46.91
N VAL A 111 -17.65 -15.91 47.31
CA VAL A 111 -17.93 -14.67 46.56
C VAL A 111 -16.73 -13.73 46.65
N ILE A 112 -16.15 -13.55 47.84
CA ILE A 112 -14.98 -12.71 48.07
C ILE A 112 -13.76 -13.24 47.32
N SER A 113 -13.49 -14.56 47.40
CA SER A 113 -12.35 -15.18 46.70
C SER A 113 -12.49 -15.03 45.18
N LYS A 114 -13.69 -15.20 44.60
CA LYS A 114 -13.93 -14.98 43.18
C LYS A 114 -13.67 -13.53 42.80
N LYS A 115 -14.12 -12.57 43.61
CA LYS A 115 -13.91 -11.13 43.34
C LYS A 115 -12.44 -10.73 43.43
N ILE A 116 -11.66 -11.33 44.33
CA ILE A 116 -10.23 -11.18 44.42
C ILE A 116 -9.54 -11.76 43.15
N GLU A 117 -9.97 -12.92 42.68
CA GLU A 117 -9.45 -13.54 41.47
C GLU A 117 -9.73 -12.71 40.23
N ASP A 118 -10.98 -12.23 40.06
CA ASP A 118 -11.38 -11.33 38.98
C ASP A 118 -10.56 -10.02 39.00
N ARG A 119 -10.29 -9.46 40.21
CA ARG A 119 -9.41 -8.30 40.39
C ARG A 119 -8.00 -8.56 39.91
N VAL A 120 -7.43 -9.69 40.30
CA VAL A 120 -6.05 -10.06 39.91
C VAL A 120 -5.96 -10.24 38.40
N GLN A 121 -6.94 -10.90 37.76
CA GLN A 121 -6.96 -11.07 36.31
C GLN A 121 -7.08 -9.74 35.58
N THR A 122 -8.01 -8.88 35.98
CA THR A 122 -8.19 -7.54 35.38
C THR A 122 -6.93 -6.69 35.56
N LYS A 123 -6.29 -6.73 36.73
CA LYS A 123 -5.05 -6.00 36.99
C LYS A 123 -3.88 -6.52 36.15
N VAL A 124 -3.74 -7.84 36.00
CA VAL A 124 -2.73 -8.45 35.13
C VAL A 124 -2.96 -8.05 33.66
N GLU A 125 -4.21 -8.00 33.22
CA GLU A 125 -4.57 -7.57 31.88
C GLU A 125 -4.20 -6.08 31.66
N ILE A 126 -4.56 -5.20 32.58
CA ILE A 126 -4.19 -3.77 32.55
C ILE A 126 -2.67 -3.60 32.60
N GLU A 127 -1.98 -4.32 33.51
CA GLU A 127 -0.51 -4.26 33.62
C GLU A 127 0.20 -4.87 32.40
N SER A 128 -0.35 -5.88 31.76
CA SER A 128 0.21 -6.43 30.52
C SER A 128 0.13 -5.41 29.38
N ASN A 129 -0.98 -4.69 29.30
CA ASN A 129 -1.16 -3.58 28.38
C ASN A 129 -0.22 -2.40 28.71
N LEU A 130 0.02 -2.12 30.01
CA LEU A 130 0.97 -1.12 30.47
C LEU A 130 2.44 -1.52 30.25
N LYS A 131 2.78 -2.82 30.44
CA LYS A 131 4.16 -3.30 30.22
C LYS A 131 4.57 -3.23 28.74
N SER A 132 3.62 -3.38 27.84
CA SER A 132 3.88 -3.15 26.42
C SER A 132 4.22 -1.68 26.13
N ASP A 133 3.86 -0.77 27.04
CA ASP A 133 3.87 0.69 26.82
C ASP A 133 4.88 1.50 27.64
N LYS A 134 5.89 0.86 28.27
CA LYS A 134 7.04 1.58 28.86
C LYS A 134 7.94 2.21 27.78
N ARG A 135 7.35 2.98 26.88
CA ARG A 135 8.01 3.57 25.71
C ARG A 135 8.54 4.98 25.94
N SER A 136 8.33 5.55 27.14
CA SER A 136 8.82 6.90 27.46
C SER A 136 10.34 7.08 27.33
N ASP A 137 11.09 5.97 27.32
CA ASP A 137 12.56 5.97 27.21
C ASP A 137 13.08 5.60 25.82
N PHE A 138 12.20 5.49 24.79
CA PHE A 138 12.64 5.13 23.46
C PHE A 138 13.34 6.28 22.73
N SER A 139 14.53 5.96 22.20
CA SER A 139 15.16 6.71 21.12
C SER A 139 14.22 6.88 19.92
N TYR A 140 14.39 7.93 19.12
CA TYR A 140 13.64 8.15 17.87
C TYR A 140 13.55 6.90 16.98
N PHE A 141 14.61 6.10 16.95
CA PHE A 141 14.63 4.84 16.20
C PHE A 141 13.70 3.78 16.82
N GLY A 142 13.63 3.68 18.13
CA GLY A 142 12.73 2.75 18.83
C GLY A 142 11.25 3.07 18.59
N MET A 143 10.90 4.36 18.62
CA MET A 143 9.54 4.83 18.30
C MET A 143 9.16 4.53 16.85
N LEU A 144 10.05 4.79 15.90
CA LEU A 144 9.85 4.48 14.49
C LEU A 144 9.70 2.96 14.28
N TRP A 145 10.56 2.17 14.91
CA TRP A 145 10.48 0.71 14.85
C TRP A 145 9.16 0.18 15.38
N HIS A 146 8.72 0.72 16.52
CA HIS A 146 7.41 0.36 17.08
C HIS A 146 6.28 0.72 16.10
N PHE A 147 6.26 1.92 15.56
CA PHE A 147 5.25 2.34 14.58
C PHE A 147 5.22 1.42 13.34
N ILE A 148 6.36 0.95 12.89
CA ILE A 148 6.44 0.01 11.75
C ILE A 148 5.99 -1.40 12.15
N SER A 149 6.27 -1.86 13.37
CA SER A 149 6.04 -3.23 13.84
C SER A 149 4.73 -3.43 14.59
N ALA A 150 4.06 -2.36 15.02
CA ALA A 150 2.78 -2.44 15.69
C ALA A 150 1.62 -2.61 14.70
N GLY A 151 0.54 -3.25 15.19
CA GLY A 151 -0.73 -3.33 14.48
C GLY A 151 -1.54 -2.03 14.58
N PRO A 152 -2.67 -1.92 13.87
CA PRO A 152 -3.57 -0.80 14.00
C PRO A 152 -4.27 -0.80 15.37
N SER A 153 -4.40 0.36 15.98
CA SER A 153 -5.07 0.58 17.27
C SER A 153 -6.06 1.74 17.16
N SER A 154 -7.06 1.78 18.04
CA SER A 154 -7.94 2.93 18.21
C SER A 154 -7.25 4.10 18.89
N GLN A 155 -6.09 3.88 19.49
CA GLN A 155 -5.27 4.91 20.13
C GLN A 155 -4.13 5.32 19.19
N PRO A 156 -3.99 6.62 18.85
CA PRO A 156 -2.96 7.08 17.92
C PRO A 156 -1.53 6.71 18.32
N GLN A 157 -1.22 6.74 19.62
CA GLN A 157 0.11 6.43 20.16
C GLN A 157 0.49 4.95 20.04
N ASP A 158 -0.49 4.04 20.01
CA ASP A 158 -0.29 2.59 19.92
C ASP A 158 -0.51 2.06 18.52
N SER A 159 -0.99 2.91 17.63
CA SER A 159 -1.32 2.52 16.28
C SER A 159 -0.08 2.45 15.41
N GLY A 160 0.08 1.33 14.70
CA GLY A 160 1.18 1.10 13.77
C GLY A 160 0.71 0.67 12.38
N ILE A 161 1.67 0.44 11.51
CA ILE A 161 1.44 0.17 10.07
C ILE A 161 1.83 -1.24 9.63
N GLN A 162 2.21 -2.14 10.54
CA GLN A 162 2.73 -3.46 10.18
C GLN A 162 1.82 -4.22 9.22
N ALA A 163 0.54 -4.36 9.56
CA ALA A 163 -0.42 -5.10 8.73
C ALA A 163 -0.61 -4.44 7.36
N ALA A 164 -0.70 -3.11 7.32
CA ALA A 164 -0.86 -2.35 6.08
C ALA A 164 0.39 -2.43 5.18
N LEU A 165 1.57 -2.37 5.77
CA LEU A 165 2.86 -2.47 5.06
C LEU A 165 3.04 -3.87 4.45
N LEU A 166 2.85 -4.93 5.24
CA LEU A 166 2.95 -6.31 4.76
C LEU A 166 1.88 -6.63 3.71
N SER A 167 0.65 -6.16 3.89
CA SER A 167 -0.41 -6.31 2.89
C SER A 167 -0.07 -5.59 1.60
N SER A 168 0.47 -4.37 1.64
CA SER A 168 0.88 -3.63 0.44
C SER A 168 1.99 -4.36 -0.32
N LEU A 169 2.97 -4.92 0.38
CA LEU A 169 4.03 -5.72 -0.25
C LEU A 169 3.47 -6.99 -0.89
N LEU A 170 2.56 -7.68 -0.21
CA LEU A 170 1.93 -8.89 -0.73
C LEU A 170 1.04 -8.59 -1.94
N LEU A 171 0.23 -7.52 -1.88
CA LEU A 171 -0.56 -7.04 -3.02
C LEU A 171 0.33 -6.70 -4.22
N GLY A 172 1.43 -5.98 -3.98
CA GLY A 172 2.43 -5.68 -5.02
C GLY A 172 3.04 -6.93 -5.64
N ALA A 173 3.39 -7.92 -4.82
CA ALA A 173 3.93 -9.20 -5.29
C ALA A 173 2.93 -9.96 -6.18
N ILE A 174 1.66 -10.06 -5.75
CA ILE A 174 0.59 -10.69 -6.54
C ILE A 174 0.39 -9.95 -7.87
N THR A 175 0.34 -8.61 -7.80
CA THR A 175 0.20 -7.76 -8.98
C THR A 175 1.31 -8.00 -10.00
N ILE A 176 2.56 -8.02 -9.55
CA ILE A 176 3.74 -8.29 -10.41
C ILE A 176 3.67 -9.69 -11.01
N CYS A 177 3.43 -10.70 -10.17
CA CYS A 177 3.38 -12.10 -10.61
C CYS A 177 2.28 -12.37 -11.63
N ALA A 178 1.17 -11.63 -11.58
CA ALA A 178 0.07 -11.77 -12.53
C ALA A 178 0.25 -10.87 -13.77
N ALA A 179 0.52 -9.57 -13.58
CA ALA A 179 0.49 -8.60 -14.66
C ALA A 179 1.71 -8.69 -15.59
N ILE A 180 2.90 -8.98 -15.06
CA ILE A 180 4.12 -9.00 -15.89
C ILE A 180 4.08 -10.15 -16.91
N PRO A 181 3.88 -11.43 -16.54
CA PRO A 181 3.87 -12.50 -17.53
C PRO A 181 2.77 -12.32 -18.57
N LEU A 182 1.57 -11.94 -18.14
CA LEU A 182 0.43 -11.73 -19.04
C LEU A 182 0.67 -10.51 -19.96
N GLY A 183 1.15 -9.41 -19.43
CA GLY A 183 1.40 -8.18 -20.21
C GLY A 183 2.50 -8.37 -21.24
N VAL A 184 3.63 -8.97 -20.84
CA VAL A 184 4.75 -9.24 -21.75
C VAL A 184 4.36 -10.25 -22.83
N ALA A 185 3.68 -11.34 -22.47
CA ALA A 185 3.22 -12.32 -23.44
C ALA A 185 2.23 -11.70 -24.45
N THR A 186 1.29 -10.88 -23.98
CA THR A 186 0.33 -10.17 -24.84
C THR A 186 1.05 -9.21 -25.79
N ALA A 187 2.02 -8.43 -25.28
CA ALA A 187 2.78 -7.50 -26.09
C ALA A 187 3.59 -8.22 -27.19
N ILE A 188 4.28 -9.31 -26.83
CA ILE A 188 5.02 -10.13 -27.82
C ILE A 188 4.06 -10.69 -28.87
N TYR A 189 2.90 -11.21 -28.46
CA TYR A 189 1.91 -11.73 -29.40
C TYR A 189 1.43 -10.66 -30.40
N LEU A 190 1.10 -9.48 -29.91
CA LEU A 190 0.62 -8.38 -30.73
C LEU A 190 1.69 -7.83 -31.68
N GLU A 191 2.91 -7.65 -31.23
CA GLU A 191 3.99 -7.08 -32.04
C GLU A 191 4.61 -8.06 -33.02
N GLU A 192 4.83 -9.31 -32.62
CA GLU A 192 5.62 -10.26 -33.42
C GLU A 192 4.73 -11.21 -34.26
N TYR A 193 3.50 -11.49 -33.84
CA TYR A 193 2.64 -12.48 -34.52
C TYR A 193 1.42 -11.85 -35.21
N ARG A 194 0.88 -10.77 -34.69
CA ARG A 194 -0.39 -10.19 -35.16
C ARG A 194 -0.35 -8.70 -35.50
N ALA A 195 0.81 -8.12 -35.68
CA ALA A 195 0.99 -6.68 -35.91
C ALA A 195 0.15 -6.12 -37.08
N GLN A 196 -0.12 -6.93 -38.11
CA GLN A 196 -0.88 -6.51 -39.33
C GLN A 196 -2.24 -7.16 -39.47
N SER A 197 -2.77 -7.82 -38.42
CA SER A 197 -4.08 -8.46 -38.50
C SER A 197 -5.20 -7.55 -37.98
N TRP A 198 -6.39 -7.67 -38.54
CA TRP A 198 -7.58 -6.93 -38.08
C TRP A 198 -7.92 -7.25 -36.61
N ILE A 199 -7.71 -8.51 -36.18
CA ILE A 199 -7.85 -8.94 -34.78
C ILE A 199 -6.83 -8.21 -33.90
N GLY A 200 -5.56 -8.10 -34.33
CA GLY A 200 -4.54 -7.35 -33.63
C GLY A 200 -4.93 -5.87 -33.46
N SER A 201 -5.49 -5.25 -34.50
CA SER A 201 -5.97 -3.87 -34.44
C SER A 201 -7.12 -3.66 -33.45
N ILE A 202 -8.08 -4.59 -33.40
CA ILE A 202 -9.19 -4.54 -32.44
C ILE A 202 -8.66 -4.71 -31.00
N LEU A 203 -7.77 -5.67 -30.77
CA LEU A 203 -7.16 -5.88 -29.44
C LEU A 203 -6.37 -4.66 -29.00
N GLN A 204 -5.59 -4.06 -29.92
CA GLN A 204 -4.82 -2.84 -29.61
C GLN A 204 -5.73 -1.66 -29.25
N LEU A 205 -6.83 -1.48 -30.00
CA LEU A 205 -7.81 -0.44 -29.71
C LEU A 205 -8.41 -0.64 -28.29
N ASN A 206 -8.76 -1.88 -27.94
CA ASN A 206 -9.28 -2.19 -26.61
C ASN A 206 -8.25 -1.91 -25.51
N ILE A 207 -6.98 -2.31 -25.69
CA ILE A 207 -5.91 -2.05 -24.73
C ILE A 207 -5.71 -0.55 -24.52
N ASN A 208 -5.70 0.23 -25.61
CA ASN A 208 -5.57 1.68 -25.51
C ASN A 208 -6.78 2.33 -24.81
N ASN A 209 -7.99 1.83 -25.06
CA ASN A 209 -9.20 2.29 -24.39
C ASN A 209 -9.18 1.93 -22.89
N LEU A 210 -8.74 0.71 -22.55
CA LEU A 210 -8.58 0.28 -21.15
C LEU A 210 -7.59 1.18 -20.39
N ALA A 211 -6.49 1.59 -21.02
CA ALA A 211 -5.54 2.51 -20.40
C ALA A 211 -6.16 3.86 -19.98
N GLY A 212 -7.26 4.27 -20.63
CA GLY A 212 -8.02 5.49 -20.31
C GLY A 212 -9.15 5.31 -19.30
N VAL A 213 -9.44 4.07 -18.85
CA VAL A 213 -10.51 3.80 -17.89
C VAL A 213 -10.13 4.29 -16.50
N PRO A 214 -11.01 5.02 -15.77
CA PRO A 214 -10.76 5.41 -14.39
C PRO A 214 -10.45 4.21 -13.50
N SER A 215 -9.47 4.36 -12.60
CA SER A 215 -9.00 3.25 -11.72
C SER A 215 -10.12 2.64 -10.86
N ILE A 216 -11.11 3.43 -10.49
CA ILE A 216 -12.30 3.03 -9.74
C ILE A 216 -13.14 1.95 -10.46
N MET A 217 -13.21 2.00 -11.79
CA MET A 217 -13.94 1.01 -12.59
C MET A 217 -13.30 -0.37 -12.55
N TYR A 218 -11.95 -0.41 -12.45
CA TYR A 218 -11.23 -1.68 -12.28
C TYR A 218 -11.55 -2.35 -10.94
N ALA A 219 -11.84 -1.57 -9.89
CA ALA A 219 -12.26 -2.13 -8.61
C ALA A 219 -13.63 -2.83 -8.71
N ILE A 220 -14.59 -2.19 -9.38
CA ILE A 220 -15.91 -2.76 -9.58
C ILE A 220 -15.82 -4.02 -10.45
N LEU A 221 -15.06 -3.93 -11.55
CA LEU A 221 -14.81 -5.07 -12.43
C LEU A 221 -14.09 -6.20 -11.69
N GLY A 222 -13.06 -5.89 -10.91
CA GLY A 222 -12.30 -6.87 -10.13
C GLY A 222 -13.17 -7.55 -9.05
N ALA A 223 -14.01 -6.78 -8.34
CA ALA A 223 -14.95 -7.34 -7.37
C ALA A 223 -15.95 -8.28 -8.06
N TYR A 224 -16.49 -7.91 -9.20
CA TYR A 224 -17.41 -8.76 -9.94
C TYR A 224 -16.72 -10.03 -10.47
N VAL A 225 -15.59 -9.89 -11.17
CA VAL A 225 -14.90 -11.01 -11.81
C VAL A 225 -14.30 -11.94 -10.77
N PHE A 226 -13.52 -11.42 -9.83
CA PHE A 226 -12.79 -12.29 -8.91
C PHE A 226 -13.68 -12.80 -7.78
N VAL A 227 -14.51 -11.96 -7.17
CA VAL A 227 -15.35 -12.39 -6.04
C VAL A 227 -16.56 -13.16 -6.53
N GLU A 228 -17.36 -12.60 -7.44
CA GLU A 228 -18.64 -13.21 -7.83
C GLU A 228 -18.47 -14.37 -8.83
N LEU A 229 -17.61 -14.24 -9.85
CA LEU A 229 -17.49 -15.25 -10.88
C LEU A 229 -16.46 -16.34 -10.57
N ILE A 230 -15.29 -15.96 -9.98
CA ILE A 230 -14.18 -16.90 -9.80
C ILE A 230 -14.21 -17.51 -8.40
N PHE A 231 -14.31 -16.72 -7.33
CA PHE A 231 -14.11 -17.21 -5.95
C PHE A 231 -15.39 -17.74 -5.31
N LYS A 232 -16.54 -17.16 -5.60
CA LYS A 232 -17.82 -17.57 -5.02
C LYS A 232 -18.18 -19.06 -5.26
N PRO A 233 -17.91 -19.66 -6.43
CA PRO A 233 -18.20 -21.07 -6.68
C PRO A 233 -17.41 -22.06 -5.80
N PHE A 234 -16.34 -21.63 -5.12
CA PHE A 234 -15.51 -22.52 -4.28
C PHE A 234 -16.13 -22.84 -2.91
N GLU A 235 -17.33 -22.32 -2.58
CA GLU A 235 -18.08 -22.59 -1.33
C GLU A 235 -17.31 -22.34 -0.01
N SER A 236 -16.04 -21.95 -0.06
CA SER A 236 -15.23 -21.64 1.10
C SER A 236 -15.41 -20.18 1.49
N PRO A 237 -15.89 -19.86 2.73
CA PRO A 237 -16.06 -18.47 3.17
C PRO A 237 -14.80 -17.62 3.08
N ALA A 238 -13.62 -18.23 3.27
CA ALA A 238 -12.35 -17.52 3.16
C ALA A 238 -11.99 -17.16 1.71
N ILE A 239 -12.27 -18.05 0.77
CA ILE A 239 -11.99 -17.84 -0.66
C ILE A 239 -13.05 -16.94 -1.30
N ALA A 240 -14.34 -17.14 -0.96
CA ALA A 240 -15.45 -16.36 -1.47
C ALA A 240 -15.46 -14.90 -0.97
N ALA A 241 -14.73 -14.58 0.10
CA ALA A 241 -14.62 -13.22 0.62
C ALA A 241 -13.72 -12.34 -0.26
N ARG A 242 -13.83 -11.03 -0.06
CA ARG A 242 -12.90 -10.03 -0.60
C ARG A 242 -11.54 -10.19 0.08
N ASN A 243 -10.63 -10.87 -0.59
CA ASN A 243 -9.34 -11.31 -0.03
C ASN A 243 -8.15 -10.62 -0.73
N THR A 244 -6.95 -10.82 -0.18
CA THR A 244 -5.69 -10.23 -0.68
C THR A 244 -5.41 -10.64 -2.13
N LEU A 245 -5.68 -11.89 -2.50
CA LEU A 245 -5.47 -12.38 -3.86
C LEU A 245 -6.33 -11.64 -4.87
N GLY A 246 -7.63 -11.50 -4.59
CA GLY A 246 -8.56 -10.75 -5.44
C GLY A 246 -8.19 -9.27 -5.56
N GLY A 247 -7.76 -8.63 -4.45
CA GLY A 247 -7.25 -7.26 -4.46
C GLY A 247 -6.02 -7.10 -5.34
N GLY A 248 -5.03 -8.00 -5.20
CA GLY A 248 -3.81 -8.00 -6.02
C GLY A 248 -4.07 -8.26 -7.50
N LEU A 249 -4.99 -9.17 -7.84
CA LEU A 249 -5.42 -9.42 -9.22
C LEU A 249 -6.18 -8.22 -9.81
N THR A 250 -6.97 -7.51 -9.00
CA THR A 250 -7.63 -6.27 -9.41
C THR A 250 -6.62 -5.18 -9.77
N LEU A 251 -5.58 -5.01 -8.94
CA LEU A 251 -4.46 -4.11 -9.26
C LEU A 251 -3.69 -4.58 -10.51
N ALA A 252 -3.55 -5.90 -10.72
CA ALA A 252 -2.94 -6.44 -11.92
C ALA A 252 -3.70 -6.04 -13.19
N LEU A 253 -5.04 -6.14 -13.18
CA LEU A 253 -5.87 -5.66 -14.30
C LEU A 253 -5.66 -4.17 -14.58
N LEU A 254 -5.54 -3.36 -13.53
CA LEU A 254 -5.34 -1.91 -13.66
C LEU A 254 -4.00 -1.56 -14.33
N VAL A 255 -2.93 -2.29 -14.01
CA VAL A 255 -1.60 -1.99 -14.55
C VAL A 255 -1.29 -2.74 -15.86
N LEU A 256 -2.08 -3.75 -16.19
CA LEU A 256 -1.87 -4.59 -17.38
C LEU A 256 -1.75 -3.78 -18.68
N PRO A 257 -2.62 -2.81 -19.01
CA PRO A 257 -2.50 -2.00 -20.21
C PRO A 257 -1.18 -1.22 -20.28
N VAL A 258 -0.71 -0.70 -19.13
CA VAL A 258 0.55 0.06 -19.05
C VAL A 258 1.75 -0.87 -19.36
N ILE A 259 1.74 -2.08 -18.82
CA ILE A 259 2.80 -3.08 -19.06
C ILE A 259 2.78 -3.52 -20.54
N ILE A 260 1.60 -3.75 -21.12
CA ILE A 260 1.49 -4.15 -22.53
C ILE A 260 2.07 -3.06 -23.43
N VAL A 261 1.60 -1.81 -23.31
CA VAL A 261 2.02 -0.70 -24.17
C VAL A 261 3.51 -0.44 -24.02
N SER A 262 4.03 -0.33 -22.80
CA SER A 262 5.47 -0.10 -22.57
C SER A 262 6.34 -1.26 -23.10
N THR A 263 5.87 -2.50 -23.00
CA THR A 263 6.56 -3.66 -23.57
C THR A 263 6.56 -3.62 -25.10
N GLN A 264 5.43 -3.25 -25.73
CA GLN A 264 5.35 -3.06 -27.18
C GLN A 264 6.34 -1.99 -27.65
N GLU A 265 6.40 -0.83 -26.99
CA GLU A 265 7.35 0.23 -27.30
C GLU A 265 8.81 -0.25 -27.20
N ALA A 266 9.12 -1.03 -26.15
CA ALA A 266 10.44 -1.62 -25.95
C ALA A 266 10.79 -2.63 -27.06
N ILE A 267 9.83 -3.45 -27.51
CA ILE A 267 10.01 -4.40 -28.61
C ILE A 267 10.21 -3.66 -29.95
N ARG A 268 9.42 -2.60 -30.19
CA ARG A 268 9.56 -1.76 -31.42
C ARG A 268 10.90 -1.05 -31.52
N ALA A 269 11.48 -0.69 -30.37
CA ALA A 269 12.79 -0.04 -30.32
C ALA A 269 13.94 -0.96 -30.76
N VAL A 270 13.75 -2.29 -30.83
CA VAL A 270 14.76 -3.22 -31.31
C VAL A 270 14.88 -3.11 -32.83
N PRO A 271 16.11 -2.83 -33.39
CA PRO A 271 16.32 -2.66 -34.82
C PRO A 271 15.88 -3.88 -35.63
N MET A 272 15.18 -3.63 -36.75
CA MET A 272 14.74 -4.70 -37.67
C MET A 272 15.91 -5.46 -38.28
N SER A 273 17.08 -4.83 -38.45
CA SER A 273 18.30 -5.47 -38.97
C SER A 273 18.72 -6.68 -38.12
N LEU A 274 18.60 -6.61 -36.79
CA LEU A 274 18.92 -7.74 -35.91
C LEU A 274 17.94 -8.93 -36.13
N ARG A 275 16.67 -8.65 -36.38
CA ARG A 275 15.66 -9.67 -36.68
C ARG A 275 15.94 -10.33 -38.01
N HIS A 276 16.20 -9.53 -39.05
CA HIS A 276 16.52 -10.06 -40.38
C HIS A 276 17.85 -10.86 -40.39
N ALA A 277 18.87 -10.40 -39.70
CA ALA A 277 20.12 -11.13 -39.56
C ALA A 277 19.93 -12.51 -38.91
N SER A 278 19.13 -12.57 -37.83
CA SER A 278 18.81 -13.85 -37.18
C SER A 278 18.06 -14.81 -38.10
N LEU A 279 17.04 -14.31 -38.81
CA LEU A 279 16.28 -15.12 -39.76
C LEU A 279 17.13 -15.62 -40.95
N ALA A 280 18.05 -14.77 -41.45
CA ALA A 280 18.99 -15.12 -42.51
C ALA A 280 19.96 -16.22 -42.11
N LEU A 281 20.29 -16.33 -40.81
CA LEU A 281 21.09 -17.44 -40.24
C LEU A 281 20.28 -18.69 -39.99
N GLY A 282 19.00 -18.74 -40.42
CA GLY A 282 18.13 -19.89 -40.29
C GLY A 282 17.40 -20.07 -38.95
N ALA A 283 17.43 -19.04 -38.09
CA ALA A 283 16.68 -19.05 -36.83
C ALA A 283 15.17 -18.98 -37.10
N SER A 284 14.37 -19.72 -36.34
CA SER A 284 12.92 -19.56 -36.35
C SER A 284 12.47 -18.25 -35.72
N ARG A 285 11.22 -17.79 -36.01
CA ARG A 285 10.65 -16.61 -35.34
C ARG A 285 10.74 -16.68 -33.82
N TRP A 286 10.41 -17.83 -33.24
CA TRP A 286 10.48 -18.07 -31.81
C TRP A 286 11.90 -17.93 -31.26
N GLN A 287 12.87 -18.49 -31.96
CA GLN A 287 14.30 -18.36 -31.58
C GLN A 287 14.77 -16.90 -31.65
N THR A 288 14.35 -16.17 -32.69
CA THR A 288 14.66 -14.74 -32.85
C THR A 288 14.08 -13.93 -31.71
N ILE A 289 12.80 -14.18 -31.33
CA ILE A 289 12.15 -13.47 -30.21
C ILE A 289 12.88 -13.74 -28.90
N TRP A 290 13.10 -15.01 -28.55
CA TRP A 290 13.69 -15.38 -27.26
C TRP A 290 15.17 -15.02 -27.12
N LYS A 291 15.96 -15.13 -28.19
CA LYS A 291 17.42 -14.97 -28.14
C LYS A 291 17.90 -13.56 -28.50
N ILE A 292 17.09 -12.78 -29.21
CA ILE A 292 17.49 -11.47 -29.72
C ILE A 292 16.52 -10.38 -29.29
N VAL A 293 15.24 -10.48 -29.65
CA VAL A 293 14.28 -9.39 -29.41
C VAL A 293 14.02 -9.18 -27.92
N LEU A 294 13.68 -10.25 -27.20
CA LEU A 294 13.35 -10.14 -25.77
C LEU A 294 14.53 -9.68 -24.91
N PRO A 295 15.75 -10.23 -25.05
CA PRO A 295 16.90 -9.71 -24.31
C PRO A 295 17.22 -8.25 -24.65
N SER A 296 17.16 -7.88 -25.93
CA SER A 296 17.44 -6.50 -26.36
C SER A 296 16.38 -5.48 -25.88
N SER A 297 15.11 -5.89 -25.76
CA SER A 297 14.03 -5.06 -25.27
C SER A 297 13.90 -5.04 -23.74
N LEU A 298 14.56 -5.96 -23.02
CA LEU A 298 14.44 -6.16 -21.58
C LEU A 298 14.66 -4.87 -20.76
N PRO A 299 15.63 -3.99 -21.06
CA PRO A 299 15.79 -2.73 -20.34
C PRO A 299 14.57 -1.79 -20.44
N GLY A 300 13.94 -1.74 -21.61
CA GLY A 300 12.70 -0.98 -21.83
C GLY A 300 11.52 -1.59 -21.10
N ILE A 301 11.36 -2.91 -21.16
CA ILE A 301 10.33 -3.68 -20.45
C ILE A 301 10.45 -3.43 -18.94
N LEU A 302 11.65 -3.52 -18.37
CA LEU A 302 11.87 -3.24 -16.94
C LEU A 302 11.48 -1.81 -16.56
N THR A 303 11.70 -0.83 -17.45
CA THR A 303 11.25 0.55 -17.19
C THR A 303 9.72 0.64 -17.08
N GLY A 304 9.00 0.00 -18.01
CA GLY A 304 7.54 -0.07 -17.97
C GLY A 304 7.01 -0.77 -16.71
N MET A 305 7.67 -1.85 -16.30
CA MET A 305 7.33 -2.57 -15.06
C MET A 305 7.49 -1.70 -13.81
N ILE A 306 8.59 -0.91 -13.72
CA ILE A 306 8.84 0.01 -12.61
C ILE A 306 7.72 1.04 -12.51
N LEU A 307 7.33 1.64 -13.63
CA LEU A 307 6.24 2.62 -13.67
C LEU A 307 4.90 2.01 -13.26
N ALA A 308 4.59 0.81 -13.77
CA ALA A 308 3.37 0.08 -13.44
C ALA A 308 3.30 -0.28 -11.95
N LEU A 309 4.39 -0.78 -11.37
CA LEU A 309 4.48 -1.13 -9.95
C LEU A 309 4.31 0.09 -9.05
N SER A 310 5.01 1.19 -9.35
CA SER A 310 4.89 2.44 -8.59
C SER A 310 3.45 2.95 -8.58
N ARG A 311 2.75 2.85 -9.70
CA ARG A 311 1.34 3.21 -9.82
C ARG A 311 0.47 2.28 -8.97
N ALA A 312 0.61 0.96 -9.12
CA ALA A 312 -0.19 -0.01 -8.40
C ALA A 312 -0.10 0.14 -6.88
N MET A 313 1.11 0.35 -6.35
CA MET A 313 1.34 0.46 -4.90
C MET A 313 0.87 1.80 -4.31
N GLY A 314 0.72 2.85 -5.13
CA GLY A 314 0.22 4.15 -4.71
C GLY A 314 -1.31 4.30 -4.78
N GLU A 315 -2.02 3.37 -5.43
CA GLU A 315 -3.46 3.49 -5.66
C GLU A 315 -4.28 3.00 -4.47
N ALA A 316 -4.97 3.92 -3.79
CA ALA A 316 -5.92 3.60 -2.72
C ALA A 316 -7.34 3.32 -3.26
N ALA A 317 -7.81 4.10 -4.23
CA ALA A 317 -9.19 4.12 -4.68
C ALA A 317 -9.75 2.75 -5.14
N PRO A 318 -9.06 1.94 -5.95
CA PRO A 318 -9.54 0.61 -6.31
C PRO A 318 -9.65 -0.33 -5.12
N LEU A 319 -8.74 -0.22 -4.15
CA LEU A 319 -8.71 -1.12 -2.99
C LEU A 319 -9.85 -0.80 -2.02
N VAL A 320 -10.17 0.48 -1.82
CA VAL A 320 -11.32 0.93 -1.02
C VAL A 320 -12.61 0.30 -1.55
N LEU A 321 -12.85 0.41 -2.85
CA LEU A 321 -14.07 -0.13 -3.47
C LEU A 321 -14.08 -1.65 -3.59
N PHE A 322 -12.93 -2.27 -3.81
CA PHE A 322 -12.82 -3.72 -3.76
C PHE A 322 -13.16 -4.26 -2.36
N GLY A 323 -13.02 -3.45 -1.30
CA GLY A 323 -13.39 -3.77 0.07
C GLY A 323 -12.20 -4.11 0.96
N ALA A 324 -11.10 -3.41 0.81
CA ALA A 324 -10.03 -3.41 1.79
C ALA A 324 -10.57 -3.03 3.18
N ALA A 325 -10.12 -3.73 4.21
CA ALA A 325 -10.54 -3.47 5.57
C ALA A 325 -9.72 -2.32 6.16
N LEU A 326 -10.40 -1.42 6.89
CA LEU A 326 -9.73 -0.28 7.56
C LEU A 326 -8.81 -0.76 8.70
N TYR A 327 -9.22 -1.81 9.40
CA TYR A 327 -8.47 -2.38 10.52
C TYR A 327 -8.25 -3.87 10.33
N VAL A 328 -6.99 -4.30 10.28
CA VAL A 328 -6.57 -5.70 10.17
C VAL A 328 -5.48 -5.96 11.19
N ASN A 329 -5.78 -6.77 12.22
CA ASN A 329 -4.89 -7.08 13.34
C ASN A 329 -4.10 -8.40 13.18
N PHE A 330 -4.01 -8.91 11.96
CA PHE A 330 -3.32 -10.18 11.69
C PHE A 330 -2.39 -10.05 10.49
N SER A 331 -1.42 -10.95 10.41
CA SER A 331 -0.52 -11.01 9.25
C SER A 331 -1.31 -11.38 8.00
N PRO A 332 -1.15 -10.63 6.89
CA PRO A 332 -1.88 -10.89 5.66
C PRO A 332 -1.47 -12.23 5.04
N THR A 333 -2.47 -12.99 4.61
CA THR A 333 -2.33 -14.20 3.79
C THR A 333 -3.05 -14.01 2.46
N LEU A 334 -2.89 -14.94 1.51
CA LEU A 334 -3.51 -14.85 0.19
C LEU A 334 -5.03 -14.75 0.25
N PHE A 335 -5.66 -15.49 1.18
CA PHE A 335 -7.11 -15.59 1.32
C PHE A 335 -7.66 -14.86 2.56
N SER A 336 -6.82 -14.10 3.28
CA SER A 336 -7.30 -13.26 4.37
C SER A 336 -7.86 -11.93 3.85
N ARG A 337 -8.63 -11.25 4.71
CA ARG A 337 -8.91 -9.83 4.53
C ARG A 337 -7.58 -9.07 4.52
N PHE A 338 -7.56 -7.95 3.85
CA PHE A 338 -6.37 -7.14 3.70
C PHE A 338 -6.66 -5.67 3.91
N THR A 339 -5.64 -4.94 4.20
CA THR A 339 -5.59 -3.48 4.13
C THR A 339 -4.48 -3.08 3.14
N ALA A 340 -4.23 -1.80 2.99
CA ALA A 340 -3.08 -1.31 2.22
C ALA A 340 -2.58 -0.02 2.85
N LEU A 341 -1.29 0.26 2.71
CA LEU A 341 -0.70 1.46 3.32
C LEU A 341 -1.35 2.76 2.82
N PRO A 342 -1.63 2.96 1.51
CA PRO A 342 -2.38 4.13 1.05
C PRO A 342 -3.79 4.23 1.65
N MET A 343 -4.44 3.10 1.89
CA MET A 343 -5.76 3.03 2.52
C MET A 343 -5.71 3.42 3.99
N GLN A 344 -4.72 2.94 4.72
CA GLN A 344 -4.50 3.30 6.13
C GLN A 344 -4.21 4.80 6.30
N ILE A 345 -3.38 5.36 5.40
CA ILE A 345 -3.09 6.79 5.35
C ILE A 345 -4.38 7.58 5.12
N TYR A 346 -5.21 7.17 4.16
CA TYR A 346 -6.49 7.81 3.87
C TYR A 346 -7.40 7.79 5.11
N SER A 347 -7.55 6.63 5.76
CA SER A 347 -8.37 6.48 6.96
C SER A 347 -7.92 7.40 8.10
N TRP A 348 -6.62 7.49 8.36
CA TRP A 348 -6.07 8.35 9.40
C TRP A 348 -6.14 9.85 9.07
N SER A 349 -6.15 10.18 7.77
CA SER A 349 -6.30 11.58 7.33
C SER A 349 -7.72 12.11 7.49
N ASP A 350 -8.71 11.21 7.57
CA ASP A 350 -10.13 11.54 7.77
C ASP A 350 -10.59 11.32 9.22
N ASP A 351 -9.66 10.96 10.12
CA ASP A 351 -9.98 10.66 11.52
C ASP A 351 -10.25 11.96 12.31
N PRO A 352 -11.28 11.98 13.18
CA PRO A 352 -11.58 13.14 14.02
C PRO A 352 -10.48 13.52 15.03
N ASP A 353 -9.64 12.55 15.48
CA ASP A 353 -8.51 12.86 16.35
C ASP A 353 -7.32 13.40 15.54
N PRO A 354 -6.92 14.66 15.73
CA PRO A 354 -5.81 15.27 15.02
C PRO A 354 -4.47 14.53 15.13
N ALA A 355 -4.31 13.66 16.14
CA ALA A 355 -3.10 12.87 16.29
C ALA A 355 -2.94 11.79 15.23
N PHE A 356 -4.05 11.25 14.70
CA PHE A 356 -3.99 10.34 13.56
C PHE A 356 -3.50 11.02 12.28
N HIS A 357 -3.70 12.33 12.12
CA HIS A 357 -3.14 13.08 10.98
C HIS A 357 -1.60 13.04 10.98
N TYR A 358 -0.97 13.08 12.16
CA TYR A 358 0.49 12.92 12.27
C TYR A 358 0.93 11.47 11.99
N ASN A 359 0.13 10.47 12.38
CA ASN A 359 0.36 9.07 11.99
C ASN A 359 0.25 8.90 10.47
N ALA A 360 -0.73 9.53 9.84
CA ALA A 360 -0.88 9.57 8.38
C ALA A 360 0.33 10.20 7.69
N ALA A 361 0.86 11.30 8.24
CA ALA A 361 2.04 11.96 7.70
C ALA A 361 3.28 11.07 7.79
N LEU A 362 3.52 10.41 8.94
CA LEU A 362 4.64 9.47 9.08
C LEU A 362 4.48 8.26 8.16
N ALA A 363 3.28 7.67 8.08
CA ALA A 363 3.00 6.56 7.18
C ALA A 363 3.20 6.95 5.70
N SER A 364 2.84 8.18 5.32
CA SER A 364 3.08 8.73 3.98
C SER A 364 4.57 8.85 3.67
N ALA A 365 5.37 9.33 4.63
CA ALA A 365 6.82 9.38 4.48
C ALA A 365 7.44 7.99 4.32
N ILE A 366 6.95 7.00 5.07
CA ILE A 366 7.38 5.60 4.95
C ILE A 366 6.96 5.02 3.59
N LEU A 367 5.74 5.27 3.13
CA LEU A 367 5.26 4.83 1.81
C LEU A 367 6.13 5.40 0.68
N ILE A 368 6.42 6.70 0.71
CA ILE A 368 7.29 7.35 -0.27
C ILE A 368 8.69 6.73 -0.24
N THR A 369 9.26 6.54 0.95
CA THR A 369 10.58 5.93 1.12
C THR A 369 10.61 4.49 0.59
N MET A 370 9.56 3.71 0.86
CA MET A 370 9.39 2.35 0.35
C MET A 370 9.31 2.33 -1.18
N LEU A 371 8.50 3.20 -1.79
CA LEU A 371 8.38 3.31 -3.24
C LEU A 371 9.70 3.74 -3.90
N LEU A 372 10.39 4.72 -3.34
CA LEU A 372 11.70 5.15 -3.81
C LEU A 372 12.73 4.03 -3.69
N GLY A 373 12.71 3.27 -2.59
CA GLY A 373 13.57 2.11 -2.38
C GLY A 373 13.33 1.02 -3.41
N LEU A 374 12.08 0.62 -3.63
CA LEU A 374 11.71 -0.37 -4.64
C LEU A 374 12.09 0.08 -6.05
N ASN A 375 11.83 1.34 -6.40
CA ASN A 375 12.22 1.91 -7.69
C ASN A 375 13.74 1.92 -7.85
N SER A 376 14.49 2.27 -6.80
CA SER A 376 15.97 2.28 -6.83
C SER A 376 16.52 0.88 -7.06
N ILE A 377 15.98 -0.14 -6.39
CA ILE A 377 16.35 -1.56 -6.59
C ILE A 377 16.07 -1.97 -8.04
N ALA A 378 14.90 -1.64 -8.56
CA ALA A 378 14.50 -1.99 -9.91
C ALA A 378 15.35 -1.27 -10.99
N ILE A 379 15.71 0.02 -10.75
CA ILE A 379 16.61 0.77 -11.62
C ILE A 379 18.03 0.17 -11.60
N PHE A 380 18.52 -0.22 -10.41
CA PHE A 380 19.81 -0.89 -10.27
C PHE A 380 19.85 -2.22 -11.03
N PHE A 381 18.79 -3.02 -10.89
CA PHE A 381 18.64 -4.28 -11.62
C PHE A 381 18.62 -4.05 -13.14
N ARG A 382 17.87 -3.05 -13.61
CA ARG A 382 17.86 -2.66 -15.03
C ARG A 382 19.26 -2.28 -15.52
N TYR A 383 20.00 -1.48 -14.75
CA TYR A 383 21.36 -1.07 -15.10
C TYR A 383 22.31 -2.26 -15.21
N PHE A 384 22.22 -3.20 -14.27
CA PHE A 384 23.03 -4.42 -14.29
C PHE A 384 22.74 -5.28 -15.53
N VAL A 385 21.47 -5.45 -15.89
CA VAL A 385 21.04 -6.18 -17.10
C VAL A 385 21.57 -5.48 -18.36
N GLN A 386 21.49 -4.14 -18.42
CA GLN A 386 22.03 -3.38 -19.56
C GLN A 386 23.53 -3.56 -19.76
N GLN A 387 24.31 -3.56 -18.68
CA GLN A 387 25.76 -3.77 -18.77
C GLN A 387 26.08 -5.17 -19.31
N LYS A 388 25.38 -6.20 -18.83
CA LYS A 388 25.61 -7.58 -19.27
C LYS A 388 25.24 -7.82 -20.74
N LEU A 389 24.35 -7.00 -21.32
CA LEU A 389 23.95 -7.09 -22.72
C LEU A 389 24.88 -6.30 -23.66
N LYS A 390 25.71 -5.39 -23.15
CA LYS A 390 26.65 -4.58 -23.92
C LYS A 390 28.05 -5.20 -23.98
N GLY A 391 28.43 -6.08 -23.07
CA GLY A 391 29.68 -6.84 -23.06
C GLY A 391 29.49 -8.22 -23.68
#